data_30f9f43807faa353b47b8630ffd315ae
#
_entry.id   30f9f43807faa353b47b8630ffd315ae
#
_cell.length_a   1.000
_cell.length_b   1.000
_cell.length_c   1.000
_cell.angle_alpha   90.00
_cell.angle_beta   90.00
_cell.angle_gamma   90.00
#
_symmetry.space_group_name_H-M   'P 1'
#
loop_
_entity.id
_entity.type
_entity.pdbx_description
1 polymer ?
#
loop_
_entity_poly.entity_id
_entity_poly.type
_entity_poly.pdbx_seq_one_letter_code
_entity_poly.pdbx_strand_id
1 'polypeptide(L)'
;MSELKNDRYLKALLREPVDMTPVWMMRQAGRYLPEYKATRAEAGDFMSLCRNADLACEVTLQPLRRYALDAAILFSDILTIPDAMGLGLSFGAGEGPKFAHPIENKSAVENLPIPDPEGELQYVMNSVRTIRRELKGEVPLIGFSGSPWTLATYMVEGGSSKTFNKIKKMMYAEPQTLHLLLDKVADSVILYLNAQIKAGAQAVMVFDTWGGVLGHREYLDFSLQYMHKIVDGLIREHDGRKVPVTLFTKGGGLWLEAMANTGCDALGLDWTVNLADAKAQVGHKVALQGNMDPSVLYAPAERIEQEVRSILADFGQGSGHVFNLGHGIHQDVPESAPKIFVDAIHEFSKAYHK
;
A
#
# COMPACT_ATOMS: atom_id res chain seq x y z
N MET A 1 -8.17 -23.40 -6.17
CA MET A 1 -8.43 -22.00 -6.58
C MET A 1 -8.27 -21.86 -8.07
N SER A 2 -8.94 -20.88 -8.72
CA SER A 2 -8.80 -20.66 -10.16
C SER A 2 -7.36 -20.32 -10.52
N GLU A 3 -6.87 -20.86 -11.64
CA GLU A 3 -5.58 -20.49 -12.21
C GLU A 3 -5.54 -18.98 -12.49
N LEU A 4 -4.39 -18.34 -12.22
CA LEU A 4 -4.22 -16.91 -12.46
C LEU A 4 -3.98 -16.68 -13.96
N LYS A 5 -4.87 -15.93 -14.61
CA LYS A 5 -4.81 -15.65 -16.06
C LYS A 5 -3.79 -14.55 -16.39
N ASN A 6 -3.69 -13.53 -15.55
CA ASN A 6 -2.71 -12.45 -15.67
C ASN A 6 -1.83 -12.43 -14.43
N ASP A 7 -0.59 -12.87 -14.56
CA ASP A 7 0.40 -12.94 -13.49
C ASP A 7 1.54 -11.91 -13.65
N ARG A 8 1.43 -10.97 -14.62
CA ARG A 8 2.47 -9.96 -14.92
C ARG A 8 2.93 -9.20 -13.68
N TYR A 9 1.96 -8.77 -12.85
CA TYR A 9 2.27 -8.04 -11.62
C TYR A 9 3.18 -8.85 -10.69
N LEU A 10 2.84 -10.12 -10.42
CA LEU A 10 3.64 -10.98 -9.55
C LEU A 10 5.01 -11.27 -10.15
N LYS A 11 5.07 -11.56 -11.45
CA LYS A 11 6.34 -11.76 -12.16
C LYS A 11 7.25 -10.54 -12.11
N ALA A 12 6.69 -9.35 -12.37
CA ALA A 12 7.46 -8.11 -12.30
C ALA A 12 8.03 -7.85 -10.90
N LEU A 13 7.25 -8.08 -9.83
CA LEU A 13 7.74 -7.97 -8.46
C LEU A 13 8.88 -8.95 -8.15
N LEU A 14 8.86 -10.14 -8.75
CA LEU A 14 9.91 -11.15 -8.62
C LEU A 14 11.06 -10.96 -9.63
N ARG A 15 11.02 -9.90 -10.42
CA ARG A 15 11.98 -9.57 -11.49
C ARG A 15 12.06 -10.65 -12.58
N GLU A 16 10.97 -11.37 -12.78
CA GLU A 16 10.80 -12.33 -13.88
C GLU A 16 10.40 -11.58 -15.16
N PRO A 17 10.70 -12.14 -16.36
CA PRO A 17 10.31 -11.54 -17.62
C PRO A 17 8.79 -11.41 -17.77
N VAL A 18 8.36 -10.28 -18.35
CA VAL A 18 6.97 -10.00 -18.71
C VAL A 18 6.92 -9.43 -20.13
N ASP A 19 5.76 -9.50 -20.78
CA ASP A 19 5.53 -9.02 -22.15
C ASP A 19 5.31 -7.51 -22.26
N MET A 20 4.91 -6.90 -21.13
CA MET A 20 4.74 -5.44 -20.96
C MET A 20 4.78 -5.09 -19.47
N THR A 21 5.07 -3.84 -19.14
CA THR A 21 5.09 -3.37 -17.75
C THR A 21 3.67 -3.43 -17.16
N PRO A 22 3.45 -4.19 -16.07
CA PRO A 22 2.16 -4.22 -15.40
C PRO A 22 1.88 -2.91 -14.69
N VAL A 23 0.59 -2.58 -14.57
CA VAL A 23 0.12 -1.35 -13.94
C VAL A 23 -1.04 -1.59 -12.99
N TRP A 24 -0.99 -0.92 -11.84
CA TRP A 24 -2.11 -0.69 -10.95
C TRP A 24 -1.98 0.72 -10.36
N MET A 25 -3.01 1.23 -9.69
CA MET A 25 -3.00 2.58 -9.14
C MET A 25 -3.30 2.57 -7.64
N MET A 26 -2.45 3.20 -6.85
CA MET A 26 -2.72 3.41 -5.42
C MET A 26 -4.02 4.19 -5.26
N ARG A 27 -4.96 3.66 -4.45
CA ARG A 27 -6.33 4.15 -4.27
C ARG A 27 -7.19 4.06 -5.53
N GLN A 28 -6.96 3.06 -6.39
CA GLN A 28 -7.72 2.83 -7.63
C GLN A 28 -9.25 2.71 -7.39
N ALA A 29 -9.69 2.13 -6.29
CA ALA A 29 -11.06 2.27 -5.79
C ALA A 29 -11.16 3.58 -5.00
N GLY A 30 -11.78 4.60 -5.57
CA GLY A 30 -11.73 5.93 -4.97
C GLY A 30 -12.79 6.91 -5.45
N ARG A 31 -12.85 8.04 -4.75
CA ARG A 31 -13.88 9.09 -4.94
C ARG A 31 -13.88 9.77 -6.32
N TYR A 32 -12.90 9.53 -7.17
CA TYR A 32 -12.93 10.00 -8.56
C TYR A 32 -13.91 9.20 -9.42
N LEU A 33 -14.33 7.99 -9.00
CA LEU A 33 -15.29 7.14 -9.68
C LEU A 33 -16.73 7.44 -9.22
N PRO A 34 -17.68 7.71 -10.14
CA PRO A 34 -19.10 7.91 -9.80
C PRO A 34 -19.71 6.70 -9.08
N GLU A 35 -19.45 5.48 -9.55
CA GLU A 35 -19.96 4.24 -8.95
C GLU A 35 -19.40 4.02 -7.54
N TYR A 36 -18.16 4.39 -7.26
CA TYR A 36 -17.62 4.36 -5.91
C TYR A 36 -18.40 5.30 -4.98
N LYS A 37 -18.69 6.52 -5.45
CA LYS A 37 -19.50 7.49 -4.67
C LYS A 37 -20.88 6.94 -4.37
N ALA A 38 -21.53 6.26 -5.34
CA ALA A 38 -22.84 5.64 -5.15
C ALA A 38 -22.79 4.52 -4.09
N THR A 39 -21.87 3.58 -4.23
CA THR A 39 -21.69 2.48 -3.27
C THR A 39 -21.31 3.01 -1.86
N ARG A 40 -20.50 4.07 -1.81
CA ARG A 40 -20.12 4.72 -0.55
C ARG A 40 -21.33 5.37 0.14
N ALA A 41 -22.22 5.99 -0.63
CA ALA A 41 -23.47 6.59 -0.13
C ALA A 41 -24.43 5.51 0.39
N GLU A 42 -24.56 4.39 -0.32
CA GLU A 42 -25.35 3.22 0.11
C GLU A 42 -24.85 2.65 1.45
N ALA A 43 -23.55 2.55 1.63
CA ALA A 43 -22.94 2.07 2.87
C ALA A 43 -23.17 3.00 4.08
N GLY A 44 -23.46 4.27 3.85
CA GLY A 44 -23.67 5.31 4.87
C GLY A 44 -22.37 5.97 5.31
N ASP A 45 -21.41 5.24 5.89
CA ASP A 45 -20.12 5.76 6.31
C ASP A 45 -18.94 4.89 5.81
N PHE A 46 -17.70 5.40 5.97
CA PHE A 46 -16.51 4.74 5.45
C PHE A 46 -16.22 3.40 6.13
N MET A 47 -16.37 3.33 7.45
CA MET A 47 -16.13 2.09 8.18
C MET A 47 -17.22 1.05 7.91
N SER A 48 -18.47 1.48 7.72
CA SER A 48 -19.56 0.59 7.28
C SER A 48 -19.27 -0.03 5.91
N LEU A 49 -18.70 0.74 4.97
CA LEU A 49 -18.23 0.22 3.69
C LEU A 49 -17.09 -0.81 3.88
N CYS A 50 -16.09 -0.49 4.69
CA CYS A 50 -14.97 -1.41 4.95
C CYS A 50 -15.40 -2.71 5.67
N ARG A 51 -16.40 -2.62 6.55
CA ARG A 51 -16.89 -3.76 7.34
C ARG A 51 -17.87 -4.66 6.59
N ASN A 52 -18.35 -4.25 5.43
CA ASN A 52 -19.23 -5.04 4.57
C ASN A 52 -18.41 -5.68 3.44
N ALA A 53 -18.21 -6.99 3.50
CA ALA A 53 -17.37 -7.73 2.55
C ALA A 53 -17.89 -7.65 1.10
N ASP A 54 -19.20 -7.60 0.88
CA ASP A 54 -19.79 -7.52 -0.46
C ASP A 54 -19.59 -6.12 -1.05
N LEU A 55 -19.82 -5.07 -0.27
CA LEU A 55 -19.59 -3.68 -0.71
C LEU A 55 -18.09 -3.39 -0.89
N ALA A 56 -17.22 -3.90 -0.02
CA ALA A 56 -15.77 -3.80 -0.17
C ALA A 56 -15.30 -4.52 -1.45
N CYS A 57 -15.89 -5.69 -1.76
CA CYS A 57 -15.65 -6.40 -3.01
C CYS A 57 -16.12 -5.58 -4.22
N GLU A 58 -17.34 -5.06 -4.18
CA GLU A 58 -17.89 -4.26 -5.27
C GLU A 58 -16.96 -3.07 -5.62
N VAL A 59 -16.56 -2.27 -4.63
CA VAL A 59 -15.68 -1.12 -4.90
C VAL A 59 -14.28 -1.53 -5.35
N THR A 60 -13.78 -2.69 -4.91
CA THR A 60 -12.50 -3.24 -5.39
C THR A 60 -12.55 -3.60 -6.87
N LEU A 61 -13.68 -4.13 -7.36
CA LEU A 61 -13.84 -4.57 -8.74
C LEU A 61 -14.17 -3.42 -9.72
N GLN A 62 -14.72 -2.31 -9.23
CA GLN A 62 -15.15 -1.18 -10.08
C GLN A 62 -14.04 -0.66 -11.00
N PRO A 63 -12.81 -0.34 -10.53
CA PRO A 63 -11.74 0.13 -11.40
C PRO A 63 -11.29 -0.92 -12.43
N LEU A 64 -11.35 -2.21 -12.09
CA LEU A 64 -10.99 -3.30 -13.01
C LEU A 64 -11.99 -3.45 -14.17
N ARG A 65 -13.25 -3.03 -13.97
CA ARG A 65 -14.25 -3.00 -15.04
C ARG A 65 -14.05 -1.84 -16.01
N ARG A 66 -13.37 -0.77 -15.56
CA ARG A 66 -13.12 0.43 -16.37
C ARG A 66 -11.77 0.43 -17.06
N TYR A 67 -10.75 -0.11 -16.39
CA TYR A 67 -9.36 -0.01 -16.81
C TYR A 67 -8.71 -1.39 -16.83
N ALA A 68 -7.84 -1.63 -17.79
CA ALA A 68 -7.10 -2.89 -17.95
C ALA A 68 -5.95 -2.99 -16.91
N LEU A 69 -6.27 -2.93 -15.62
CA LEU A 69 -5.31 -3.01 -14.53
C LEU A 69 -4.78 -4.44 -14.36
N ASP A 70 -3.51 -4.59 -13.98
CA ASP A 70 -2.84 -5.88 -13.83
C ASP A 70 -2.87 -6.40 -12.38
N ALA A 71 -3.46 -5.66 -11.45
CA ALA A 71 -3.69 -6.11 -10.08
C ALA A 71 -4.91 -5.44 -9.45
N ALA A 72 -5.57 -6.16 -8.56
CA ALA A 72 -6.52 -5.62 -7.60
C ALA A 72 -5.83 -5.36 -6.27
N ILE A 73 -6.25 -4.35 -5.54
CA ILE A 73 -5.86 -4.16 -4.14
C ILE A 73 -7.09 -4.21 -3.25
N LEU A 74 -6.97 -4.92 -2.13
CA LEU A 74 -7.99 -4.97 -1.09
C LEU A 74 -8.50 -3.56 -0.75
N PHE A 75 -9.83 -3.38 -0.75
CA PHE A 75 -10.42 -2.16 -0.20
C PHE A 75 -10.54 -2.29 1.32
N SER A 76 -9.77 -1.48 2.05
CA SER A 76 -9.73 -1.40 3.51
C SER A 76 -9.06 -0.08 3.91
N ASP A 77 -8.80 0.10 5.20
CA ASP A 77 -8.02 1.22 5.75
C ASP A 77 -6.78 0.71 6.50
N ILE A 78 -5.71 1.51 6.53
CA ILE A 78 -4.51 1.18 7.32
C ILE A 78 -4.76 1.22 8.83
N LEU A 79 -5.79 1.96 9.29
CA LEU A 79 -6.10 2.16 10.70
C LEU A 79 -7.01 1.08 11.31
N THR A 80 -7.30 0.01 10.57
CA THR A 80 -8.08 -1.13 11.08
C THR A 80 -7.40 -1.82 12.25
N ILE A 81 -6.07 -1.94 12.23
CA ILE A 81 -5.30 -2.53 13.35
C ILE A 81 -5.41 -1.65 14.61
N PRO A 82 -5.10 -0.34 14.59
CA PRO A 82 -5.32 0.52 15.74
C PRO A 82 -6.76 0.52 16.27
N ASP A 83 -7.77 0.47 15.38
CA ASP A 83 -9.18 0.35 15.78
C ASP A 83 -9.44 -0.96 16.54
N ALA A 84 -8.96 -2.07 16.03
CA ALA A 84 -9.05 -3.39 16.66
C ALA A 84 -8.26 -3.48 17.98
N MET A 85 -7.21 -2.66 18.15
CA MET A 85 -6.48 -2.49 19.41
C MET A 85 -7.26 -1.67 20.46
N GLY A 86 -8.47 -1.19 20.13
CA GLY A 86 -9.36 -0.51 21.06
C GLY A 86 -9.23 1.03 21.09
N LEU A 87 -8.57 1.65 20.10
CA LEU A 87 -8.40 3.10 20.07
C LEU A 87 -9.68 3.87 19.67
N GLY A 88 -10.70 3.17 19.10
CA GLY A 88 -11.99 3.78 18.75
C GLY A 88 -11.87 4.75 17.57
N LEU A 89 -11.69 4.20 16.36
CA LEU A 89 -11.56 4.95 15.11
C LEU A 89 -12.89 5.54 14.66
N SER A 90 -12.88 6.80 14.27
CA SER A 90 -14.00 7.49 13.64
C SER A 90 -13.55 8.41 12.51
N PHE A 91 -14.45 8.69 11.57
CA PHE A 91 -14.23 9.62 10.45
C PHE A 91 -15.33 10.68 10.47
N GLY A 92 -14.99 11.93 10.78
CA GLY A 92 -15.90 13.07 10.67
C GLY A 92 -16.12 13.49 9.21
N ALA A 93 -17.27 14.12 8.93
CA ALA A 93 -17.54 14.69 7.61
C ALA A 93 -16.53 15.80 7.27
N GLY A 94 -15.72 15.58 6.22
CA GLY A 94 -14.66 16.53 5.82
C GLY A 94 -13.43 16.55 6.73
N GLU A 95 -13.41 15.76 7.79
CA GLU A 95 -12.27 15.58 8.70
C GLU A 95 -11.55 14.27 8.40
N GLY A 96 -10.25 14.20 8.75
CA GLY A 96 -9.49 12.96 8.69
C GLY A 96 -9.89 11.98 9.80
N PRO A 97 -9.16 10.86 9.91
CA PRO A 97 -9.40 9.89 10.99
C PRO A 97 -9.15 10.50 12.36
N LYS A 98 -9.96 10.09 13.35
CA LYS A 98 -9.81 10.42 14.77
C LYS A 98 -9.88 9.17 15.61
N PHE A 99 -9.07 9.12 16.66
CA PHE A 99 -9.12 8.10 17.70
C PHE A 99 -9.68 8.68 19.02
N ALA A 100 -10.64 7.97 19.61
CA ALA A 100 -11.22 8.35 20.89
C ALA A 100 -10.23 8.18 22.05
N HIS A 101 -9.32 7.21 21.94
CA HIS A 101 -8.36 6.83 22.98
C HIS A 101 -6.93 6.81 22.43
N PRO A 102 -6.30 8.00 22.16
CA PRO A 102 -4.93 8.06 21.69
C PRO A 102 -3.94 7.57 22.76
N ILE A 103 -2.78 7.11 22.31
CA ILE A 103 -1.71 6.62 23.19
C ILE A 103 -0.92 7.81 23.77
N GLU A 104 -0.99 7.99 25.06
CA GLU A 104 -0.38 9.16 25.74
C GLU A 104 0.82 8.80 26.63
N ASN A 105 0.94 7.52 27.05
CA ASN A 105 1.96 7.11 28.01
C ASN A 105 2.28 5.62 27.93
N LYS A 106 3.30 5.19 28.69
CA LYS A 106 3.78 3.80 28.73
C LYS A 106 2.70 2.82 29.17
N SER A 107 1.89 3.15 30.17
CA SER A 107 0.83 2.26 30.64
C SER A 107 -0.22 1.99 29.55
N ALA A 108 -0.57 3.02 28.76
CA ALA A 108 -1.45 2.82 27.62
C ALA A 108 -0.86 1.84 26.59
N VAL A 109 0.45 1.94 26.32
CA VAL A 109 1.15 1.00 25.42
C VAL A 109 1.17 -0.41 26.00
N GLU A 110 1.49 -0.58 27.28
CA GLU A 110 1.56 -1.89 27.94
C GLU A 110 0.22 -2.64 27.89
N ASN A 111 -0.89 -1.91 28.01
CA ASN A 111 -2.25 -2.48 28.00
C ASN A 111 -2.84 -2.70 26.61
N LEU A 112 -2.16 -2.29 25.52
CA LEU A 112 -2.64 -2.54 24.16
C LEU A 112 -2.73 -4.04 23.88
N PRO A 113 -3.88 -4.56 23.43
CA PRO A 113 -3.99 -5.93 22.96
C PRO A 113 -3.32 -6.09 21.59
N ILE A 114 -2.94 -7.32 21.26
CA ILE A 114 -2.64 -7.73 19.88
C ILE A 114 -3.93 -8.34 19.32
N PRO A 115 -4.58 -7.72 18.33
CA PRO A 115 -5.88 -8.19 17.84
C PRO A 115 -5.74 -9.52 17.08
N ASP A 116 -6.76 -10.38 17.21
CA ASP A 116 -6.88 -11.59 16.40
C ASP A 116 -7.40 -11.23 14.99
N PRO A 117 -6.65 -11.53 13.92
CA PRO A 117 -7.12 -11.26 12.57
C PRO A 117 -8.42 -11.99 12.17
N GLU A 118 -8.69 -13.15 12.73
CA GLU A 118 -9.94 -13.90 12.50
C GLU A 118 -11.01 -13.60 13.56
N GLY A 119 -10.70 -12.77 14.54
CA GLY A 119 -11.62 -12.19 15.53
C GLY A 119 -12.03 -10.77 15.14
N GLU A 120 -11.41 -9.78 15.77
CA GLU A 120 -11.75 -8.35 15.62
C GLU A 120 -11.60 -7.84 14.16
N LEU A 121 -10.71 -8.45 13.38
CA LEU A 121 -10.42 -8.08 11.97
C LEU A 121 -11.03 -9.05 10.95
N GLN A 122 -11.90 -9.97 11.37
CA GLN A 122 -12.52 -10.98 10.51
C GLN A 122 -13.21 -10.36 9.28
N TYR A 123 -13.79 -9.19 9.41
CA TYR A 123 -14.44 -8.50 8.27
C TYR A 123 -13.47 -8.21 7.12
N VAL A 124 -12.20 -7.93 7.42
CA VAL A 124 -11.16 -7.73 6.41
C VAL A 124 -10.82 -9.06 5.74
N MET A 125 -10.66 -10.14 6.53
CA MET A 125 -10.38 -11.47 5.98
C MET A 125 -11.54 -11.98 5.11
N ASN A 126 -12.78 -11.70 5.50
CA ASN A 126 -13.96 -12.00 4.68
C ASN A 126 -13.97 -11.21 3.38
N SER A 127 -13.56 -9.92 3.40
CA SER A 127 -13.40 -9.12 2.20
C SER A 127 -12.35 -9.71 1.27
N VAL A 128 -11.18 -10.10 1.79
CA VAL A 128 -10.13 -10.77 0.99
C VAL A 128 -10.66 -12.04 0.33
N ARG A 129 -11.34 -12.92 1.07
CA ARG A 129 -11.91 -14.17 0.54
C ARG A 129 -12.94 -13.90 -0.55
N THR A 130 -13.84 -12.93 -0.33
CA THR A 130 -14.89 -12.55 -1.29
C THR A 130 -14.28 -11.98 -2.56
N ILE A 131 -13.37 -11.00 -2.45
CA ILE A 131 -12.69 -10.39 -3.60
C ILE A 131 -11.91 -11.48 -4.37
N ARG A 132 -11.16 -12.34 -3.69
CA ARG A 132 -10.38 -13.40 -4.33
C ARG A 132 -11.24 -14.37 -5.13
N ARG A 133 -12.44 -14.70 -4.62
CA ARG A 133 -13.41 -15.53 -5.32
C ARG A 133 -13.97 -14.81 -6.56
N GLU A 134 -14.39 -13.56 -6.42
CA GLU A 134 -15.05 -12.79 -7.48
C GLU A 134 -14.06 -12.33 -8.59
N LEU A 135 -12.77 -12.21 -8.29
CA LEU A 135 -11.74 -11.99 -9.30
C LEU A 135 -11.59 -13.15 -10.28
N LYS A 136 -12.02 -14.37 -9.93
CA LYS A 136 -11.98 -15.56 -10.80
C LYS A 136 -10.63 -15.81 -11.51
N GLY A 137 -9.55 -15.33 -10.89
CA GLY A 137 -8.19 -15.44 -11.41
C GLY A 137 -7.83 -14.44 -12.50
N GLU A 138 -8.65 -13.44 -12.81
CA GLU A 138 -8.35 -12.47 -13.86
C GLU A 138 -7.04 -11.70 -13.57
N VAL A 139 -6.89 -11.20 -12.35
CA VAL A 139 -5.67 -10.52 -11.86
C VAL A 139 -5.37 -10.93 -10.41
N PRO A 140 -4.11 -10.77 -9.93
CA PRO A 140 -3.77 -11.03 -8.54
C PRO A 140 -4.38 -9.98 -7.59
N LEU A 141 -4.57 -10.38 -6.33
CA LEU A 141 -5.03 -9.54 -5.24
C LEU A 141 -3.87 -9.14 -4.34
N ILE A 142 -3.72 -7.84 -4.13
CA ILE A 142 -2.76 -7.25 -3.19
C ILE A 142 -3.44 -7.07 -1.83
N GLY A 143 -2.83 -7.63 -0.77
CA GLY A 143 -3.11 -7.28 0.61
C GLY A 143 -2.20 -6.15 1.08
N PHE A 144 -2.55 -5.46 2.15
CA PHE A 144 -1.73 -4.38 2.66
C PHE A 144 -1.93 -4.06 4.13
N SER A 145 -0.98 -3.32 4.68
CA SER A 145 -1.06 -2.66 5.99
C SER A 145 -0.28 -1.35 5.98
N GLY A 146 -0.55 -0.48 6.94
CA GLY A 146 0.38 0.60 7.28
C GLY A 146 1.64 0.05 7.96
N SER A 147 2.76 0.78 7.87
CA SER A 147 3.96 0.48 8.65
C SER A 147 3.74 0.73 10.14
N PRO A 148 4.51 0.11 11.04
CA PRO A 148 4.41 0.38 12.47
C PRO A 148 4.58 1.86 12.82
N TRP A 149 5.56 2.55 12.21
CA TRP A 149 5.74 3.98 12.40
C TRP A 149 4.51 4.78 11.95
N THR A 150 4.02 4.55 10.74
CA THR A 150 2.83 5.25 10.22
C THR A 150 1.61 5.02 11.10
N LEU A 151 1.36 3.78 11.55
CA LEU A 151 0.24 3.47 12.45
C LEU A 151 0.42 4.16 13.80
N ALA A 152 1.63 4.08 14.39
CA ALA A 152 1.94 4.72 15.68
C ALA A 152 1.78 6.25 15.62
N THR A 153 2.08 6.90 14.48
CA THR A 153 1.83 8.35 14.34
C THR A 153 0.37 8.69 14.57
N TYR A 154 -0.55 7.97 13.94
CA TYR A 154 -1.99 8.17 14.15
C TYR A 154 -2.44 7.83 15.58
N MET A 155 -1.89 6.74 16.14
CA MET A 155 -2.24 6.27 17.48
C MET A 155 -1.83 7.29 18.57
N VAL A 156 -0.67 7.93 18.43
CA VAL A 156 -0.14 8.90 19.42
C VAL A 156 -0.68 10.31 19.17
N GLU A 157 -0.74 10.73 17.88
CA GLU A 157 -1.31 12.05 17.55
C GLU A 157 -2.82 12.11 17.81
N GLY A 158 -3.52 10.96 17.81
CA GLY A 158 -4.97 10.86 17.93
C GLY A 158 -5.71 11.13 16.63
N GLY A 159 -4.99 11.21 15.50
CA GLY A 159 -5.51 11.48 14.17
C GLY A 159 -4.45 11.99 13.22
N SER A 160 -4.88 12.72 12.17
CA SER A 160 -3.94 13.36 11.23
C SER A 160 -3.13 14.47 11.91
N SER A 161 -1.84 14.55 11.56
CA SER A 161 -0.95 15.61 12.06
C SER A 161 -0.12 16.20 10.91
N LYS A 162 0.21 17.48 11.01
CA LYS A 162 1.13 18.16 10.07
C LYS A 162 2.56 18.19 10.60
N THR A 163 2.74 18.16 11.91
CA THR A 163 4.02 18.39 12.60
C THR A 163 4.53 17.19 13.38
N PHE A 164 3.66 16.21 13.68
CA PHE A 164 4.00 14.98 14.41
C PHE A 164 4.66 15.25 15.78
N ASN A 165 4.24 16.32 16.47
CA ASN A 165 4.92 16.80 17.68
C ASN A 165 4.82 15.83 18.85
N LYS A 166 3.66 15.16 19.03
CA LYS A 166 3.45 14.24 20.16
C LYS A 166 4.33 13.00 20.02
N ILE A 167 4.29 12.33 18.84
CA ILE A 167 5.08 11.12 18.63
C ILE A 167 6.58 11.43 18.59
N LYS A 168 7.00 12.57 18.00
CA LYS A 168 8.41 12.98 18.04
C LYS A 168 8.88 13.33 19.44
N LYS A 169 8.02 13.93 20.28
CA LYS A 169 8.32 14.12 21.70
C LYS A 169 8.53 12.77 22.39
N MET A 170 7.64 11.82 22.21
CA MET A 170 7.78 10.46 22.76
C MET A 170 9.08 9.80 22.26
N MET A 171 9.40 9.92 20.97
CA MET A 171 10.61 9.37 20.34
C MET A 171 11.88 9.86 21.03
N TYR A 172 11.99 11.15 21.35
CA TYR A 172 13.19 11.72 21.95
C TYR A 172 13.20 11.67 23.49
N ALA A 173 12.03 11.77 24.14
CA ALA A 173 11.97 11.79 25.60
C ALA A 173 11.79 10.38 26.22
N GLU A 174 11.09 9.49 25.52
CA GLU A 174 10.72 8.16 26.01
C GLU A 174 10.91 7.08 24.93
N PRO A 175 12.13 6.96 24.34
CA PRO A 175 12.36 6.07 23.18
C PRO A 175 11.95 4.63 23.45
N GLN A 176 12.17 4.09 24.66
CA GLN A 176 11.78 2.72 25.02
C GLN A 176 10.27 2.52 25.01
N THR A 177 9.49 3.53 25.38
CA THR A 177 8.01 3.49 25.29
C THR A 177 7.57 3.41 23.83
N LEU A 178 8.20 4.21 22.95
CA LEU A 178 7.90 4.19 21.53
C LEU A 178 8.33 2.86 20.88
N HIS A 179 9.51 2.33 21.21
CA HIS A 179 9.95 1.02 20.73
C HIS A 179 8.99 -0.09 21.15
N LEU A 180 8.48 -0.07 22.39
CA LEU A 180 7.47 -1.03 22.84
C LEU A 180 6.17 -0.94 22.02
N LEU A 181 5.72 0.29 21.70
CA LEU A 181 4.54 0.51 20.84
C LEU A 181 4.77 -0.04 19.43
N LEU A 182 5.89 0.33 18.81
CA LEU A 182 6.24 -0.09 17.44
C LEU A 182 6.40 -1.60 17.33
N ASP A 183 6.94 -2.25 18.35
CA ASP A 183 7.12 -3.70 18.41
C ASP A 183 5.77 -4.43 18.45
N LYS A 184 4.85 -4.00 19.35
CA LYS A 184 3.47 -4.54 19.42
C LYS A 184 2.70 -4.33 18.12
N VAL A 185 2.84 -3.16 17.49
CA VAL A 185 2.21 -2.87 16.21
C VAL A 185 2.80 -3.73 15.10
N ALA A 186 4.13 -3.95 15.09
CA ALA A 186 4.79 -4.83 14.12
C ALA A 186 4.27 -6.27 14.24
N ASP A 187 4.15 -6.80 15.46
CA ASP A 187 3.58 -8.14 15.70
C ASP A 187 2.13 -8.23 15.19
N SER A 188 1.32 -7.20 15.43
CA SER A 188 -0.06 -7.13 14.93
C SER A 188 -0.10 -7.09 13.40
N VAL A 189 0.79 -6.34 12.75
CA VAL A 189 0.90 -6.25 11.28
C VAL A 189 1.32 -7.59 10.68
N ILE A 190 2.27 -8.31 11.31
CA ILE A 190 2.70 -9.64 10.85
C ILE A 190 1.51 -10.62 10.88
N LEU A 191 0.78 -10.69 11.98
CA LEU A 191 -0.40 -11.55 12.09
C LEU A 191 -1.47 -11.18 11.06
N TYR A 192 -1.74 -9.88 10.89
CA TYR A 192 -2.74 -9.35 9.98
C TYR A 192 -2.41 -9.63 8.51
N LEU A 193 -1.17 -9.40 8.07
CA LEU A 193 -0.75 -9.68 6.70
C LEU A 193 -0.69 -11.18 6.41
N ASN A 194 -0.23 -11.99 7.36
CA ASN A 194 -0.24 -13.43 7.24
C ASN A 194 -1.67 -14.00 7.14
N ALA A 195 -2.63 -13.42 7.85
CA ALA A 195 -4.04 -13.79 7.71
C ALA A 195 -4.60 -13.38 6.35
N GLN A 196 -4.24 -12.19 5.81
CA GLN A 196 -4.62 -11.80 4.45
C GLN A 196 -4.05 -12.77 3.40
N ILE A 197 -2.80 -13.21 3.55
CA ILE A 197 -2.18 -14.20 2.66
C ILE A 197 -2.98 -15.52 2.71
N LYS A 198 -3.25 -16.03 3.91
CA LYS A 198 -4.06 -17.25 4.10
C LYS A 198 -5.49 -17.11 3.56
N ALA A 199 -6.06 -15.91 3.64
CA ALA A 199 -7.38 -15.61 3.08
C ALA A 199 -7.39 -15.50 1.54
N GLY A 200 -6.20 -15.35 0.90
CA GLY A 200 -6.06 -15.38 -0.56
C GLY A 200 -5.34 -14.19 -1.19
N ALA A 201 -4.77 -13.26 -0.43
CA ALA A 201 -3.88 -12.24 -0.99
C ALA A 201 -2.63 -12.88 -1.60
N GLN A 202 -2.23 -12.46 -2.80
CA GLN A 202 -1.16 -13.07 -3.58
C GLN A 202 0.13 -12.24 -3.60
N ALA A 203 0.06 -11.01 -3.14
CA ALA A 203 1.17 -10.13 -2.80
C ALA A 203 0.75 -9.26 -1.62
N VAL A 204 1.70 -8.73 -0.88
CA VAL A 204 1.42 -7.80 0.22
C VAL A 204 2.29 -6.56 0.14
N MET A 205 1.75 -5.45 0.65
CA MET A 205 2.43 -4.17 0.64
C MET A 205 2.34 -3.48 2.00
N VAL A 206 3.45 -2.92 2.47
CA VAL A 206 3.53 -2.12 3.69
C VAL A 206 3.69 -0.66 3.32
N PHE A 207 2.75 0.18 3.75
CA PHE A 207 2.74 1.61 3.48
C PHE A 207 3.31 2.42 4.64
N ASP A 208 4.50 2.96 4.45
CA ASP A 208 5.14 3.89 5.38
C ASP A 208 4.96 5.34 4.92
N THR A 209 3.71 5.81 4.95
CA THR A 209 3.32 7.14 4.48
C THR A 209 4.06 8.26 5.20
N TRP A 210 4.42 8.07 6.47
CA TRP A 210 5.03 9.08 7.31
C TRP A 210 6.51 8.82 7.63
N GLY A 211 7.15 7.84 7.01
CA GLY A 211 8.58 7.57 7.20
C GLY A 211 9.46 8.77 6.82
N GLY A 212 9.12 9.46 5.73
CA GLY A 212 9.88 10.60 5.24
C GLY A 212 9.88 11.85 6.14
N VAL A 213 9.11 11.88 7.25
CA VAL A 213 9.18 12.97 8.23
C VAL A 213 10.27 12.75 9.29
N LEU A 214 10.93 11.59 9.25
CA LEU A 214 12.02 11.22 10.16
C LEU A 214 13.38 11.70 9.65
N GLY A 215 14.29 11.98 10.58
CA GLY A 215 15.70 12.12 10.26
C GLY A 215 16.31 10.78 9.88
N HIS A 216 17.52 10.79 9.32
CA HIS A 216 18.15 9.58 8.79
C HIS A 216 18.27 8.45 9.83
N ARG A 217 18.78 8.76 11.03
CA ARG A 217 18.95 7.78 12.11
C ARG A 217 17.61 7.30 12.65
N GLU A 218 16.70 8.23 12.88
CA GLU A 218 15.38 7.95 13.42
C GLU A 218 14.55 7.09 12.45
N TYR A 219 14.73 7.26 11.13
CA TYR A 219 14.10 6.38 10.15
C TYR A 219 14.58 4.94 10.29
N LEU A 220 15.88 4.73 10.41
CA LEU A 220 16.45 3.38 10.60
C LEU A 220 15.95 2.75 11.90
N ASP A 221 15.92 3.54 13.00
CA ASP A 221 15.63 3.05 14.34
C ASP A 221 14.13 2.93 14.65
N PHE A 222 13.27 3.79 14.09
CA PHE A 222 11.84 3.84 14.45
C PHE A 222 10.90 3.45 13.33
N SER A 223 11.37 3.33 12.09
CA SER A 223 10.57 2.83 10.98
C SER A 223 11.16 1.57 10.35
N LEU A 224 12.34 1.65 9.76
CA LEU A 224 12.87 0.59 8.90
C LEU A 224 13.09 -0.73 9.65
N GLN A 225 13.63 -0.71 10.88
CA GLN A 225 13.85 -1.95 11.64
C GLN A 225 12.55 -2.74 11.89
N TYR A 226 11.41 -2.04 12.06
CA TYR A 226 10.10 -2.68 12.25
C TYR A 226 9.49 -3.17 10.95
N MET A 227 9.74 -2.49 9.82
CA MET A 227 9.40 -3.03 8.50
C MET A 227 10.25 -4.27 8.18
N HIS A 228 11.52 -4.29 8.55
CA HIS A 228 12.38 -5.48 8.44
C HIS A 228 11.81 -6.64 9.28
N LYS A 229 11.46 -6.40 10.55
CA LYS A 229 10.79 -7.40 11.40
C LYS A 229 9.52 -7.97 10.74
N ILE A 230 8.74 -7.12 10.07
CA ILE A 230 7.55 -7.57 9.33
C ILE A 230 7.96 -8.48 8.19
N VAL A 231 8.91 -8.07 7.33
CA VAL A 231 9.36 -8.87 6.18
C VAL A 231 9.83 -10.26 6.62
N ASP A 232 10.58 -10.33 7.72
CA ASP A 232 11.08 -11.61 8.28
C ASP A 232 9.95 -12.50 8.83
N GLY A 233 8.89 -11.89 9.36
CA GLY A 233 7.74 -12.62 9.94
C GLY A 233 6.66 -13.04 8.94
N LEU A 234 6.76 -12.63 7.66
CA LEU A 234 5.73 -12.91 6.67
C LEU A 234 5.86 -14.29 6.03
N ILE A 235 4.71 -14.88 5.72
CA ILE A 235 4.61 -16.05 4.85
C ILE A 235 5.06 -15.64 3.44
N ARG A 236 6.12 -16.29 2.93
CA ARG A 236 6.72 -15.98 1.62
C ARG A 236 6.30 -16.95 0.52
N GLU A 237 5.54 -17.98 0.86
CA GLU A 237 4.97 -18.94 -0.08
C GLU A 237 3.60 -19.40 0.38
N HIS A 238 2.61 -19.37 -0.51
CA HIS A 238 1.25 -19.84 -0.25
C HIS A 238 0.63 -20.36 -1.54
N ASP A 239 -0.16 -21.44 -1.45
CA ASP A 239 -0.81 -22.09 -2.59
C ASP A 239 0.17 -22.44 -3.74
N GLY A 240 1.40 -22.85 -3.40
CA GLY A 240 2.44 -23.21 -4.36
C GLY A 240 3.03 -22.02 -5.15
N ARG A 241 2.85 -20.78 -4.66
CA ARG A 241 3.38 -19.56 -5.25
C ARG A 241 4.13 -18.72 -4.24
N LYS A 242 5.18 -18.03 -4.68
CA LYS A 242 5.80 -16.98 -3.89
C LYS A 242 4.82 -15.84 -3.66
N VAL A 243 4.87 -15.27 -2.46
CA VAL A 243 4.10 -14.07 -2.07
C VAL A 243 5.07 -12.91 -1.97
N PRO A 244 5.16 -12.07 -3.02
CA PRO A 244 6.07 -10.93 -3.00
C PRO A 244 5.63 -9.87 -1.98
N VAL A 245 6.63 -9.24 -1.36
CA VAL A 245 6.46 -8.18 -0.37
C VAL A 245 7.02 -6.87 -0.92
N THR A 246 6.19 -5.84 -0.96
CA THR A 246 6.59 -4.49 -1.37
C THR A 246 6.62 -3.56 -0.16
N LEU A 247 7.72 -2.84 0.04
CA LEU A 247 7.82 -1.75 1.01
C LEU A 247 7.69 -0.41 0.29
N PHE A 248 6.94 0.51 0.85
CA PHE A 248 6.78 1.87 0.35
C PHE A 248 6.99 2.87 1.48
N THR A 249 7.94 3.79 1.31
CA THR A 249 8.12 4.95 2.18
C THR A 249 7.97 6.24 1.36
N LYS A 250 6.99 7.07 1.70
CA LYS A 250 6.88 8.39 1.07
C LYS A 250 8.05 9.27 1.54
N GLY A 251 8.78 9.85 0.60
CA GLY A 251 10.04 10.56 0.88
C GLY A 251 11.21 9.63 1.19
N GLY A 252 11.10 8.35 0.84
CA GLY A 252 12.08 7.30 1.17
C GLY A 252 13.32 7.22 0.28
N GLY A 253 13.46 8.11 -0.71
CA GLY A 253 14.54 8.05 -1.70
C GLY A 253 15.96 8.02 -1.13
N LEU A 254 16.17 8.53 0.08
CA LEU A 254 17.46 8.51 0.76
C LEU A 254 17.84 7.13 1.34
N TRP A 255 16.90 6.18 1.43
CA TRP A 255 17.09 4.92 2.14
C TRP A 255 16.87 3.68 1.26
N LEU A 256 16.92 3.83 -0.07
CA LEU A 256 16.61 2.72 -1.00
C LEU A 256 17.46 1.48 -0.75
N GLU A 257 18.78 1.64 -0.53
CA GLU A 257 19.66 0.50 -0.22
C GLU A 257 19.30 -0.17 1.12
N ALA A 258 19.03 0.62 2.15
CA ALA A 258 18.66 0.11 3.45
C ALA A 258 17.33 -0.66 3.39
N MET A 259 16.34 -0.11 2.65
CA MET A 259 15.06 -0.77 2.40
C MET A 259 15.23 -2.05 1.60
N ALA A 260 16.04 -2.04 0.53
CA ALA A 260 16.30 -3.22 -0.29
C ALA A 260 17.01 -4.35 0.48
N ASN A 261 17.75 -4.01 1.54
CA ASN A 261 18.44 -4.98 2.40
C ASN A 261 17.53 -5.65 3.44
N THR A 262 16.27 -5.28 3.54
CA THR A 262 15.29 -5.93 4.44
C THR A 262 14.81 -7.30 3.95
N GLY A 263 15.18 -7.71 2.73
CA GLY A 263 14.67 -8.96 2.13
C GLY A 263 13.29 -8.84 1.48
N CYS A 264 12.78 -7.61 1.30
CA CYS A 264 11.58 -7.38 0.47
C CYS A 264 11.87 -7.67 -1.01
N ASP A 265 10.83 -7.91 -1.80
CA ASP A 265 10.96 -8.20 -3.24
C ASP A 265 10.90 -6.92 -4.09
N ALA A 266 10.25 -5.88 -3.60
CA ALA A 266 10.07 -4.64 -4.34
C ALA A 266 10.03 -3.41 -3.42
N LEU A 267 10.40 -2.26 -3.99
CA LEU A 267 10.25 -0.94 -3.38
C LEU A 267 9.24 -0.10 -4.18
N GLY A 268 8.24 0.42 -3.48
CA GLY A 268 7.38 1.48 -4.00
C GLY A 268 8.07 2.83 -3.86
N LEU A 269 8.06 3.62 -4.92
CA LEU A 269 8.72 4.92 -5.03
C LEU A 269 7.67 6.02 -5.19
N ASP A 270 7.86 7.14 -4.52
CA ASP A 270 7.11 8.35 -4.83
C ASP A 270 7.77 9.15 -5.96
N TRP A 271 7.10 10.19 -6.43
CA TRP A 271 7.53 10.99 -7.58
C TRP A 271 8.78 11.85 -7.34
N THR A 272 9.30 11.92 -6.12
CA THR A 272 10.53 12.68 -5.81
C THR A 272 11.80 11.90 -6.15
N VAL A 273 11.66 10.60 -6.43
CA VAL A 273 12.77 9.70 -6.76
C VAL A 273 12.93 9.62 -8.28
N ASN A 274 14.15 9.82 -8.80
CA ASN A 274 14.46 9.49 -10.18
C ASN A 274 14.55 7.97 -10.35
N LEU A 275 13.79 7.42 -11.31
CA LEU A 275 13.65 5.96 -11.47
C LEU A 275 14.91 5.30 -12.03
N ALA A 276 15.66 6.01 -12.89
CA ALA A 276 16.93 5.53 -13.44
C ALA A 276 17.99 5.41 -12.34
N ASP A 277 18.08 6.41 -11.45
CA ASP A 277 19.01 6.39 -10.32
C ASP A 277 18.64 5.28 -9.33
N ALA A 278 17.35 5.13 -9.01
CA ALA A 278 16.88 4.06 -8.15
C ALA A 278 17.19 2.67 -8.73
N LYS A 279 16.98 2.49 -10.05
CA LYS A 279 17.32 1.24 -10.74
C LYS A 279 18.82 0.95 -10.70
N ALA A 280 19.66 1.95 -10.95
CA ALA A 280 21.12 1.80 -10.85
C ALA A 280 21.55 1.40 -9.43
N GLN A 281 20.92 2.00 -8.40
CA GLN A 281 21.27 1.78 -7.01
C GLN A 281 20.81 0.40 -6.49
N VAL A 282 19.54 0.02 -6.73
CA VAL A 282 18.93 -1.15 -6.08
C VAL A 282 18.20 -2.12 -7.02
N GLY A 283 18.05 -1.81 -8.32
CA GLY A 283 17.33 -2.65 -9.27
C GLY A 283 17.93 -4.05 -9.47
N HIS A 284 19.19 -4.24 -9.11
CA HIS A 284 19.83 -5.55 -9.10
C HIS A 284 19.40 -6.44 -7.91
N LYS A 285 18.79 -5.85 -6.86
CA LYS A 285 18.30 -6.55 -5.65
C LYS A 285 16.79 -6.71 -5.64
N VAL A 286 16.05 -5.64 -5.96
CA VAL A 286 14.60 -5.55 -5.81
C VAL A 286 13.94 -5.01 -7.07
N ALA A 287 12.66 -5.31 -7.26
CA ALA A 287 11.83 -4.64 -8.25
C ALA A 287 11.47 -3.22 -7.78
N LEU A 288 11.14 -2.34 -8.74
CA LEU A 288 10.76 -0.95 -8.47
C LEU A 288 9.32 -0.72 -8.93
N GLN A 289 8.50 -0.15 -8.05
CA GLN A 289 7.11 0.17 -8.32
C GLN A 289 6.89 1.68 -8.25
N GLY A 290 6.38 2.26 -9.30
CA GLY A 290 6.06 3.71 -9.36
C GLY A 290 6.38 4.29 -10.72
N ASN A 291 6.47 5.64 -10.84
CA ASN A 291 6.33 6.60 -9.73
C ASN A 291 5.77 7.95 -10.22
N MET A 292 4.78 7.91 -11.11
CA MET A 292 4.21 9.15 -11.67
C MET A 292 3.54 10.00 -10.59
N ASP A 293 3.79 11.32 -10.59
CA ASP A 293 3.04 12.25 -9.75
C ASP A 293 1.54 12.14 -10.07
N PRO A 294 0.67 11.85 -9.09
CA PRO A 294 -0.78 11.78 -9.33
C PRO A 294 -1.36 13.05 -9.95
N SER A 295 -0.72 14.20 -9.75
CA SER A 295 -1.15 15.49 -10.32
C SER A 295 -1.03 15.54 -11.86
N VAL A 296 -0.25 14.67 -12.47
CA VAL A 296 -0.16 14.56 -13.93
C VAL A 296 -1.50 14.15 -14.55
N LEU A 297 -2.33 13.42 -13.80
CA LEU A 297 -3.65 13.00 -14.26
C LEU A 297 -4.67 14.16 -14.46
N TYR A 298 -4.35 15.38 -14.03
CA TYR A 298 -5.12 16.57 -14.38
C TYR A 298 -4.76 17.17 -15.74
N ALA A 299 -3.67 16.71 -16.33
CA ALA A 299 -3.16 17.26 -17.59
C ALA A 299 -3.93 16.71 -18.82
N PRO A 300 -3.80 17.36 -19.98
CA PRO A 300 -4.25 16.80 -21.26
C PRO A 300 -3.62 15.44 -21.57
N ALA A 301 -4.32 14.64 -22.41
CA ALA A 301 -3.92 13.29 -22.76
C ALA A 301 -2.45 13.18 -23.23
N GLU A 302 -2.04 14.07 -24.10
CA GLU A 302 -0.69 14.09 -24.67
C GLU A 302 0.39 14.28 -23.59
N ARG A 303 0.07 15.04 -22.53
CA ARG A 303 1.01 15.25 -21.43
C ARG A 303 1.10 14.04 -20.52
N ILE A 304 -0.04 13.36 -20.28
CA ILE A 304 -0.07 12.08 -19.54
C ILE A 304 0.77 11.03 -20.28
N GLU A 305 0.56 10.87 -21.58
CA GLU A 305 1.32 9.94 -22.41
C GLU A 305 2.83 10.27 -22.44
N GLN A 306 3.17 11.55 -22.53
CA GLN A 306 4.57 11.98 -22.50
C GLN A 306 5.25 11.60 -21.18
N GLU A 307 4.58 11.82 -20.05
CA GLU A 307 5.11 11.47 -18.72
C GLU A 307 5.29 9.95 -18.57
N VAL A 308 4.32 9.17 -19.05
CA VAL A 308 4.42 7.71 -19.10
C VAL A 308 5.65 7.26 -19.90
N ARG A 309 5.87 7.84 -21.09
CA ARG A 309 7.05 7.55 -21.93
C ARG A 309 8.36 7.89 -21.21
N SER A 310 8.40 9.03 -20.51
CA SER A 310 9.59 9.46 -19.77
C SER A 310 9.95 8.48 -18.65
N ILE A 311 8.97 8.08 -17.85
CA ILE A 311 9.18 7.14 -16.74
C ILE A 311 9.57 5.75 -17.24
N LEU A 312 8.96 5.27 -18.34
CA LEU A 312 9.35 4.00 -18.97
C LEU A 312 10.77 4.06 -19.52
N ALA A 313 11.17 5.19 -20.10
CA ALA A 313 12.54 5.41 -20.61
C ALA A 313 13.56 5.48 -19.47
N ASP A 314 13.21 6.12 -18.35
CA ASP A 314 14.07 6.19 -17.16
C ASP A 314 14.33 4.79 -16.58
N PHE A 315 13.31 3.93 -16.50
CA PHE A 315 13.54 2.54 -16.13
C PHE A 315 14.31 1.78 -17.21
N GLY A 316 13.99 1.99 -18.47
CA GLY A 316 14.66 1.36 -19.62
C GLY A 316 14.37 -0.15 -19.73
N GLN A 317 15.25 -0.87 -20.44
CA GLN A 317 15.10 -2.31 -20.73
C GLN A 317 15.22 -3.19 -19.47
N GLY A 318 14.49 -4.29 -19.47
CA GLY A 318 14.58 -5.37 -18.46
C GLY A 318 13.33 -5.52 -17.60
N SER A 319 13.39 -6.52 -16.73
CA SER A 319 12.30 -6.88 -15.81
C SER A 319 12.40 -6.13 -14.47
N GLY A 320 11.33 -6.17 -13.68
CA GLY A 320 11.31 -5.61 -12.33
C GLY A 320 10.74 -4.20 -12.25
N HIS A 321 9.99 -3.74 -13.26
CA HIS A 321 9.20 -2.52 -13.19
C HIS A 321 7.71 -2.85 -13.04
N VAL A 322 7.07 -2.26 -12.04
CA VAL A 322 5.61 -2.16 -11.91
C VAL A 322 5.25 -0.69 -12.01
N PHE A 323 4.47 -0.31 -13.00
CA PHE A 323 4.05 1.08 -13.09
C PHE A 323 2.95 1.39 -12.08
N ASN A 324 3.07 2.52 -11.42
CA ASN A 324 2.08 3.05 -10.50
C ASN A 324 2.21 4.57 -10.39
N LEU A 325 1.25 5.20 -9.74
CA LEU A 325 1.40 6.55 -9.23
C LEU A 325 2.36 6.55 -8.03
N GLY A 326 3.07 7.64 -7.82
CA GLY A 326 3.95 7.80 -6.66
C GLY A 326 3.23 7.98 -5.32
N HIS A 327 1.90 8.13 -5.34
CA HIS A 327 0.98 8.09 -4.20
C HIS A 327 -0.46 7.88 -4.71
N GLY A 328 -1.44 7.87 -3.80
CA GLY A 328 -2.84 7.65 -4.16
C GLY A 328 -3.39 8.66 -5.15
N ILE A 329 -4.21 8.19 -6.11
CA ILE A 329 -4.94 9.04 -7.05
C ILE A 329 -5.82 10.04 -6.28
N HIS A 330 -5.89 11.28 -6.78
CA HIS A 330 -6.70 12.32 -6.16
C HIS A 330 -8.19 12.12 -6.48
N GLN A 331 -9.05 12.61 -5.58
CA GLN A 331 -10.49 12.35 -5.61
C GLN A 331 -11.27 13.08 -6.70
N ASP A 332 -10.68 14.09 -7.32
CA ASP A 332 -11.23 15.00 -8.31
C ASP A 332 -10.54 14.88 -9.69
N VAL A 333 -9.70 13.87 -9.86
CA VAL A 333 -9.12 13.52 -11.16
C VAL A 333 -10.25 13.15 -12.14
N PRO A 334 -10.19 13.65 -13.39
CA PRO A 334 -11.15 13.24 -14.43
C PRO A 334 -11.15 11.73 -14.62
N GLU A 335 -12.33 11.10 -14.63
CA GLU A 335 -12.45 9.62 -14.72
C GLU A 335 -11.88 9.02 -16.02
N SER A 336 -11.69 9.84 -17.06
CA SER A 336 -11.04 9.43 -18.32
C SER A 336 -9.50 9.34 -18.23
N ALA A 337 -8.88 10.12 -17.34
CA ALA A 337 -7.43 10.20 -17.24
C ALA A 337 -6.75 8.86 -16.85
N PRO A 338 -7.27 8.06 -15.91
CA PRO A 338 -6.71 6.74 -15.63
C PRO A 338 -6.73 5.79 -16.82
N LYS A 339 -7.72 5.88 -17.71
CA LYS A 339 -7.74 5.07 -18.91
C LYS A 339 -6.60 5.42 -19.85
N ILE A 340 -6.37 6.71 -20.09
CA ILE A 340 -5.26 7.20 -20.91
C ILE A 340 -3.93 6.71 -20.31
N PHE A 341 -3.76 6.86 -19.01
CA PHE A 341 -2.58 6.41 -18.27
C PHE A 341 -2.32 4.91 -18.45
N VAL A 342 -3.32 4.05 -18.21
CA VAL A 342 -3.18 2.59 -18.29
C VAL A 342 -2.90 2.15 -19.73
N ASP A 343 -3.67 2.67 -20.70
CA ASP A 343 -3.51 2.32 -22.12
C ASP A 343 -2.12 2.73 -22.64
N ALA A 344 -1.63 3.91 -22.26
CA ALA A 344 -0.30 4.40 -22.64
C ALA A 344 0.81 3.50 -22.08
N ILE A 345 0.71 3.05 -20.82
CA ILE A 345 1.69 2.15 -20.21
C ILE A 345 1.73 0.83 -20.99
N HIS A 346 0.59 0.21 -21.23
CA HIS A 346 0.53 -1.06 -21.93
C HIS A 346 1.02 -0.98 -23.39
N GLU A 347 0.74 0.14 -24.07
CA GLU A 347 1.20 0.33 -25.45
C GLU A 347 2.71 0.55 -25.51
N PHE A 348 3.20 1.53 -24.74
CA PHE A 348 4.60 2.00 -24.90
C PHE A 348 5.61 1.08 -24.22
N SER A 349 5.20 0.37 -23.16
CA SER A 349 6.14 -0.48 -22.42
C SER A 349 6.59 -1.71 -23.19
N LYS A 350 5.84 -2.20 -24.17
CA LYS A 350 6.21 -3.36 -25.01
C LYS A 350 7.59 -3.23 -25.66
N ALA A 351 8.01 -2.00 -25.93
CA ALA A 351 9.33 -1.74 -26.53
C ALA A 351 10.49 -2.08 -25.57
N TYR A 352 10.23 -2.12 -24.25
CA TYR A 352 11.22 -2.36 -23.21
C TYR A 352 11.29 -3.82 -22.74
N HIS A 353 10.45 -4.72 -23.29
CA HIS A 353 10.34 -6.13 -22.91
C HIS A 353 10.63 -7.09 -24.08
N LYS A 354 11.44 -6.65 -25.04
CA LYS A 354 11.85 -7.45 -26.22
C LYS A 354 13.11 -8.25 -25.93
#